data_30c7f86fe7c9b25f039bb9c0d6439e5d
#
_entry.id   30c7f86fe7c9b25f039bb9c0d6439e5d
#
_cell.length_a   1.000
_cell.length_b   1.000
_cell.length_c   1.000
_cell.angle_alpha   90.00
_cell.angle_beta   90.00
_cell.angle_gamma   90.00
#
_symmetry.space_group_name_H-M   'P 1'
#
loop_
_entity.id
_entity.type
_entity.pdbx_description
1 polymer ?
#
loop_
_entity_poly.entity_id
_entity_poly.type
_entity_poly.pdbx_seq_one_letter_code
_entity_poly.pdbx_strand_id
1 'polypeptide(L)'
;MSSSDLDQRIRTLAQWMFEAKHLVVFTGAGISTESGLPDFRGPDGIWTRQAKGLPTKTRPFDSVEPNAGHMAIVELQNLGKLSFLISQNVDNLHLRSGVRPDLLAELHGNVTKLRCNRC
;
A
#
# COMPACT_ATOMS: atom_id res chain seq x y z
N MET A 1 -21.76 7.27 10.46
CA MET A 1 -21.33 5.98 11.04
C MET A 1 -20.94 6.24 12.49
N SER A 2 -21.52 5.50 13.45
CA SER A 2 -21.14 5.65 14.86
C SER A 2 -19.79 4.98 15.13
N SER A 3 -19.07 5.42 16.16
CA SER A 3 -17.81 4.78 16.61
C SER A 3 -18.00 3.28 16.89
N SER A 4 -19.13 2.90 17.50
CA SER A 4 -19.46 1.50 17.77
C SER A 4 -19.64 0.64 16.50
N ASP A 5 -20.15 1.22 15.40
CA ASP A 5 -20.28 0.51 14.12
C ASP A 5 -18.92 0.30 13.46
N LEU A 6 -18.03 1.29 13.50
CA LEU A 6 -16.68 1.16 13.00
C LEU A 6 -15.89 0.10 13.79
N ASP A 7 -15.96 0.15 15.12
CA ASP A 7 -15.29 -0.83 15.98
C ASP A 7 -15.77 -2.26 15.70
N GLN A 8 -17.08 -2.44 15.50
CA GLN A 8 -17.63 -3.75 15.13
C GLN A 8 -17.11 -4.25 13.79
N ARG A 9 -17.02 -3.39 12.78
CA ARG A 9 -16.48 -3.74 11.46
C ARG A 9 -14.99 -4.09 11.53
N ILE A 10 -14.21 -3.34 12.31
CA ILE A 10 -12.79 -3.63 12.54
C ILE A 10 -12.63 -5.01 13.18
N ARG A 11 -13.42 -5.33 14.22
CA ARG A 11 -13.39 -6.63 14.88
C ARG A 11 -13.75 -7.76 13.92
N THR A 12 -14.78 -7.57 13.10
CA THR A 12 -15.21 -8.55 12.11
C THR A 12 -14.10 -8.83 11.09
N LEU A 13 -13.47 -7.77 10.57
CA LEU A 13 -12.35 -7.91 9.65
C LEU A 13 -11.16 -8.63 10.32
N ALA A 14 -10.82 -8.22 11.53
CA ALA A 14 -9.74 -8.86 12.29
C ALA A 14 -10.00 -10.34 12.52
N GLN A 15 -11.25 -10.72 12.81
CA GLN A 15 -11.65 -12.12 12.97
C GLN A 15 -11.46 -12.91 11.68
N TRP A 16 -11.92 -12.37 10.53
CA TRP A 16 -11.71 -13.01 9.24
C TRP A 16 -10.23 -13.20 8.90
N MET A 17 -9.42 -12.19 9.17
CA MET A 17 -7.97 -12.27 8.97
C MET A 17 -7.34 -13.32 9.87
N PHE A 18 -7.78 -13.40 11.12
CA PHE A 18 -7.29 -14.40 12.09
C PHE A 18 -7.65 -15.83 11.65
N GLU A 19 -8.86 -16.05 11.16
CA GLU A 19 -9.35 -17.36 10.70
C GLU A 19 -8.79 -17.75 9.33
N ALA A 20 -8.33 -16.80 8.54
CA ALA A 20 -7.82 -17.07 7.20
C ALA A 20 -6.59 -17.98 7.24
N LYS A 21 -6.62 -19.01 6.41
CA LYS A 21 -5.49 -19.94 6.21
C LYS A 21 -4.55 -19.47 5.10
N HIS A 22 -5.04 -18.59 4.23
CA HIS A 22 -4.29 -18.05 3.12
C HIS A 22 -4.69 -16.57 2.93
N LEU A 23 -3.98 -15.68 3.60
CA LEU A 23 -4.24 -14.24 3.57
C LEU A 23 -3.37 -13.58 2.52
N VAL A 24 -3.99 -13.04 1.48
CA VAL A 24 -3.34 -12.22 0.46
C VAL A 24 -3.79 -10.78 0.64
N VAL A 25 -2.83 -9.87 0.62
CA VAL A 25 -3.09 -8.43 0.66
C VAL A 25 -2.82 -7.83 -0.71
N PHE A 26 -3.71 -6.97 -1.17
CA PHE A 26 -3.56 -6.23 -2.42
C PHE A 26 -3.58 -4.73 -2.14
N THR A 27 -2.54 -4.01 -2.57
CA THR A 27 -2.41 -2.57 -2.31
C THR A 27 -2.31 -1.76 -3.59
N GLY A 28 -2.73 -0.52 -3.49
CA GLY A 28 -2.60 0.50 -4.53
C GLY A 28 -2.15 1.84 -3.94
N ALA A 29 -2.21 2.89 -4.72
CA ALA A 29 -1.72 4.22 -4.36
C ALA A 29 -2.33 4.77 -3.06
N GLY A 30 -3.57 4.36 -2.74
CA GLY A 30 -4.25 4.80 -1.51
C GLY A 30 -3.52 4.47 -0.22
N ILE A 31 -2.77 3.37 -0.15
CA ILE A 31 -2.01 3.05 1.06
C ILE A 31 -0.89 4.05 1.33
N SER A 32 -0.39 4.71 0.30
CA SER A 32 0.75 5.65 0.41
C SER A 32 0.33 7.11 0.58
N THR A 33 -0.97 7.41 0.59
CA THR A 33 -1.46 8.80 0.74
C THR A 33 -1.10 9.38 2.09
N GLU A 34 -1.17 8.62 3.17
CA GLU A 34 -0.77 9.08 4.51
C GLU A 34 0.76 9.25 4.65
N SER A 35 1.53 8.70 3.73
CA SER A 35 2.98 8.97 3.63
C SER A 35 3.28 10.29 2.90
N GLY A 36 2.28 10.89 2.25
CA GLY A 36 2.41 12.16 1.52
C GLY A 36 2.50 12.01 0.01
N LEU A 37 2.29 10.80 -0.53
CA LEU A 37 2.21 10.57 -1.98
C LEU A 37 0.76 10.70 -2.46
N PRO A 38 0.51 11.31 -3.64
CA PRO A 38 -0.84 11.40 -4.17
C PRO A 38 -1.33 10.04 -4.67
N ASP A 39 -2.63 9.77 -4.52
CA ASP A 39 -3.30 8.75 -5.29
C ASP A 39 -3.73 9.28 -6.67
N PHE A 40 -4.58 8.57 -7.40
CA PHE A 40 -5.02 8.98 -8.73
C PHE A 40 -6.41 9.61 -8.71
N ARG A 41 -7.36 9.07 -7.96
CA ARG A 41 -8.79 9.43 -7.97
C ARG A 41 -9.29 10.07 -6.68
N GLY A 42 -8.47 10.14 -5.64
CA GLY A 42 -8.83 10.79 -4.39
C GLY A 42 -9.03 12.30 -4.56
N PRO A 43 -9.43 13.04 -3.50
CA PRO A 43 -9.68 14.49 -3.59
C PRO A 43 -8.51 15.30 -4.11
N ASP A 44 -7.28 14.91 -3.76
CA ASP A 44 -6.02 15.51 -4.24
C ASP A 44 -5.28 14.61 -5.24
N GLY A 45 -5.95 13.60 -5.79
CA GLY A 45 -5.39 12.63 -6.71
C GLY A 45 -4.89 13.25 -8.01
N ILE A 46 -3.94 12.58 -8.64
CA ILE A 46 -3.28 13.07 -9.87
C ILE A 46 -4.34 13.35 -10.97
N TRP A 47 -5.21 12.39 -11.24
CA TRP A 47 -6.23 12.56 -12.28
C TRP A 47 -7.33 13.54 -11.88
N THR A 48 -7.68 13.57 -10.60
CA THR A 48 -8.67 14.53 -10.06
C THR A 48 -8.18 15.96 -10.25
N ARG A 49 -6.93 16.24 -9.93
CA ARG A 49 -6.34 17.58 -10.08
C ARG A 49 -6.16 17.95 -11.56
N GLN A 50 -5.72 17.01 -12.39
CA GLN A 50 -5.60 17.23 -13.83
C GLN A 50 -6.95 17.59 -14.46
N ALA A 51 -8.03 16.89 -14.10
CA ALA A 51 -9.38 17.18 -14.58
C ALA A 51 -9.87 18.58 -14.18
N LYS A 52 -9.35 19.13 -13.07
CA LYS A 52 -9.66 20.49 -12.60
C LYS A 52 -8.68 21.56 -13.12
N GLY A 53 -7.71 21.17 -13.95
CA GLY A 53 -6.66 22.09 -14.43
C GLY A 53 -5.69 22.54 -13.33
N LEU A 54 -5.58 21.79 -12.24
CA LEU A 54 -4.70 22.09 -11.11
C LEU A 54 -3.38 21.33 -11.24
N PRO A 55 -2.25 21.89 -10.75
CA PRO A 55 -0.99 21.17 -10.72
C PRO A 55 -1.05 19.97 -9.78
N THR A 56 -0.35 18.90 -10.12
CA THR A 56 -0.26 17.69 -9.27
C THR A 56 0.62 17.98 -8.04
N LYS A 57 0.23 17.40 -6.89
CA LYS A 57 1.00 17.45 -5.65
C LYS A 57 1.89 16.22 -5.58
N THR A 58 3.02 16.23 -6.25
CA THR A 58 3.98 15.12 -6.21
C THR A 58 5.12 15.41 -5.25
N ARG A 59 5.71 14.35 -4.70
CA ARG A 59 6.91 14.38 -3.86
C ARG A 59 7.87 13.30 -4.32
N PRO A 60 9.20 13.50 -4.18
CA PRO A 60 10.16 12.42 -4.42
C PRO A 60 9.85 11.21 -3.54
N PHE A 61 9.95 10.00 -4.08
CA PHE A 61 9.66 8.77 -3.34
C PHE A 61 10.60 8.55 -2.16
N ASP A 62 11.83 9.02 -2.24
CA ASP A 62 12.83 8.96 -1.17
C ASP A 62 12.60 10.00 -0.06
N SER A 63 11.71 10.97 -0.28
CA SER A 63 11.38 12.01 0.71
C SER A 63 10.27 11.61 1.68
N VAL A 64 9.65 10.45 1.50
CA VAL A 64 8.53 9.97 2.30
C VAL A 64 8.87 8.66 3.00
N GLU A 65 8.14 8.37 4.08
CA GLU A 65 8.37 7.17 4.89
C GLU A 65 7.16 6.24 4.87
N PRO A 66 7.37 4.93 5.10
CA PRO A 66 6.26 4.01 5.34
C PRO A 66 5.37 4.50 6.48
N ASN A 67 4.07 4.37 6.31
CA ASN A 67 3.07 4.75 7.32
C ASN A 67 2.54 3.54 8.11
N ALA A 68 1.60 3.77 9.01
CA ALA A 68 1.00 2.73 9.84
C ALA A 68 0.37 1.59 9.04
N GLY A 69 -0.19 1.87 7.86
CA GLY A 69 -0.74 0.84 6.97
C GLY A 69 0.33 -0.10 6.45
N HIS A 70 1.48 0.43 6.03
CA HIS A 70 2.63 -0.38 5.62
C HIS A 70 3.15 -1.23 6.77
N MET A 71 3.27 -0.65 7.96
CA MET A 71 3.76 -1.36 9.14
C MET A 71 2.79 -2.45 9.62
N ALA A 72 1.49 -2.26 9.48
CA ALA A 72 0.50 -3.29 9.80
C ALA A 72 0.68 -4.54 8.90
N ILE A 73 1.01 -4.36 7.63
CA ILE A 73 1.31 -5.49 6.73
C ILE A 73 2.57 -6.23 7.18
N VAL A 74 3.60 -5.51 7.61
CA VAL A 74 4.81 -6.11 8.16
C VAL A 74 4.50 -6.92 9.43
N GLU A 75 3.60 -6.41 10.28
CA GLU A 75 3.16 -7.16 11.45
C GLU A 75 2.43 -8.45 11.08
N LEU A 76 1.56 -8.43 10.10
CA LEU A 76 0.92 -9.66 9.58
C LEU A 76 1.97 -10.67 9.08
N GLN A 77 3.02 -10.19 8.40
CA GLN A 77 4.15 -11.02 8.00
C GLN A 77 4.85 -11.64 9.21
N ASN A 78 5.16 -10.83 10.23
CA ASN A 78 5.87 -11.29 11.43
C ASN A 78 5.04 -12.30 12.25
N LEU A 79 3.72 -12.18 12.22
CA LEU A 79 2.80 -13.15 12.82
C LEU A 79 2.64 -14.44 12.00
N GLY A 80 3.25 -14.52 10.83
CA GLY A 80 3.08 -15.66 9.93
C GLY A 80 1.72 -15.70 9.22
N LYS A 81 0.96 -14.61 9.25
CA LYS A 81 -0.37 -14.53 8.63
C LYS A 81 -0.35 -14.13 7.17
N LEU A 82 0.61 -13.30 6.76
CA LEU A 82 0.72 -12.85 5.38
C LEU A 82 1.22 -13.98 4.48
N SER A 83 0.37 -14.48 3.61
CA SER A 83 0.77 -15.46 2.59
C SER A 83 1.45 -14.80 1.41
N PHE A 84 0.93 -13.65 0.96
CA PHE A 84 1.49 -12.89 -0.15
C PHE A 84 0.96 -11.46 -0.17
N LEU A 85 1.79 -10.53 -0.66
CA LEU A 85 1.43 -9.13 -0.90
C LEU A 85 1.57 -8.83 -2.39
N ILE A 86 0.50 -8.34 -3.00
CA ILE A 86 0.49 -7.86 -4.38
C ILE A 86 0.31 -6.35 -4.34
N SER A 87 1.21 -5.60 -4.98
CA SER A 87 1.12 -4.15 -5.00
C SER A 87 1.21 -3.58 -6.40
N GLN A 88 0.38 -2.56 -6.67
CA GLN A 88 0.47 -1.73 -7.86
C GLN A 88 1.51 -0.62 -7.73
N ASN A 89 2.02 -0.38 -6.53
CA ASN A 89 2.85 0.78 -6.22
C ASN A 89 4.29 0.58 -6.67
N VAL A 90 4.89 1.66 -7.16
CA VAL A 90 6.31 1.71 -7.56
C VAL A 90 7.18 2.46 -6.53
N ASP A 91 6.59 2.90 -5.42
CA ASP A 91 7.19 3.82 -4.44
C ASP A 91 8.24 3.19 -3.52
N ASN A 92 8.45 1.88 -3.58
CA ASN A 92 9.40 1.13 -2.75
C ASN A 92 9.06 1.07 -1.25
N LEU A 93 7.90 1.57 -0.83
CA LEU A 93 7.59 1.69 0.61
C LEU A 93 7.35 0.34 1.29
N HIS A 94 6.79 -0.65 0.59
CA HIS A 94 6.64 -1.99 1.15
C HIS A 94 7.99 -2.64 1.47
N LEU A 95 8.96 -2.58 0.57
CA LEU A 95 10.31 -3.10 0.82
C LEU A 95 11.00 -2.32 1.93
N ARG A 96 10.90 -1.00 1.93
CA ARG A 96 11.48 -0.14 2.98
C ARG A 96 10.85 -0.37 4.35
N SER A 97 9.58 -0.76 4.41
CA SER A 97 8.92 -1.09 5.67
C SER A 97 9.36 -2.43 6.27
N GLY A 98 9.95 -3.31 5.47
CA GLY A 98 10.45 -4.61 5.91
C GLY A 98 9.68 -5.81 5.36
N VAL A 99 8.82 -5.63 4.35
CA VAL A 99 8.21 -6.76 3.66
C VAL A 99 9.29 -7.57 2.93
N ARG A 100 9.25 -8.87 3.11
CA ARG A 100 10.19 -9.79 2.45
C ARG A 100 9.98 -9.78 0.94
N PRO A 101 11.07 -9.67 0.15
CA PRO A 101 10.95 -9.66 -1.32
C PRO A 101 10.29 -10.91 -1.91
N ASP A 102 10.45 -12.07 -1.28
CA ASP A 102 9.86 -13.34 -1.72
C ASP A 102 8.34 -13.43 -1.47
N LEU A 103 7.79 -12.51 -0.66
CA LEU A 103 6.34 -12.40 -0.41
C LEU A 103 5.67 -11.26 -1.16
N LEU A 104 6.40 -10.54 -2.02
CA LEU A 104 5.92 -9.32 -2.68
C LEU A 104 5.96 -9.47 -4.20
N ALA A 105 4.85 -9.14 -4.86
CA ALA A 105 4.78 -8.89 -6.29
C ALA A 105 4.48 -7.42 -6.55
N GLU A 106 5.41 -6.73 -7.23
CA GLU A 106 5.26 -5.33 -7.64
C GLU A 106 4.85 -5.29 -9.11
N LEU A 107 3.55 -5.21 -9.37
CA LEU A 107 2.97 -5.40 -10.71
C LEU A 107 3.45 -4.37 -11.74
N HIS A 108 3.75 -3.14 -11.30
CA HIS A 108 4.19 -2.05 -12.17
C HIS A 108 5.69 -1.75 -12.04
N GLY A 109 6.44 -2.63 -11.37
CA GLY A 109 7.86 -2.43 -11.12
C GLY A 109 8.16 -1.65 -9.85
N ASN A 110 9.38 -1.10 -9.77
CA ASN A 110 9.86 -0.36 -8.61
C ASN A 110 10.78 0.77 -9.08
N VAL A 111 10.57 1.97 -8.57
CA VAL A 111 11.32 3.17 -8.96
C VAL A 111 12.82 3.07 -8.70
N THR A 112 13.24 2.21 -7.77
CA THR A 112 14.65 2.02 -7.41
C THR A 112 15.37 0.96 -8.24
N LYS A 113 14.66 0.29 -9.17
CA LYS A 113 15.19 -0.86 -9.92
C LYS A 113 15.18 -0.61 -11.42
N LEU A 114 16.16 -1.17 -12.08
CA LEU A 114 16.25 -1.23 -13.53
C LEU A 114 15.95 -2.66 -14.00
N ARG A 115 15.38 -2.77 -15.18
CA ARG A 115 15.06 -4.05 -15.82
C ARG A 115 15.63 -4.08 -17.23
N CYS A 116 16.34 -5.15 -17.56
CA CYS A 116 16.75 -5.40 -18.93
C CYS A 116 15.55 -5.88 -19.74
N ASN A 117 15.33 -5.27 -20.92
CA ASN A 117 14.23 -5.68 -21.82
C ASN A 117 14.62 -6.83 -22.75
N ARG A 118 15.87 -7.28 -22.73
CA ARG A 118 16.35 -8.35 -23.62
C ARG A 118 16.59 -9.67 -22.88
N CYS A 119 16.86 -9.60 -21.61
CA CYS A 119 17.09 -10.75 -20.75
C CYS A 119 16.10 -10.78 -19.60
#